data_5b796c21abfb1c3847172f7ac9382670
#
_entry.id   5b796c21abfb1c3847172f7ac9382670
#
_cell.length_a   1.000
_cell.length_b   1.000
_cell.length_c   1.000
_cell.angle_alpha   90.00
_cell.angle_beta   90.00
_cell.angle_gamma   90.00
#
_symmetry.space_group_name_H-M   'P 1'
#
loop_
_entity.id
_entity.type
_entity.pdbx_description
1 polymer ?
#
loop_
_entity_poly.entity_id
_entity_poly.type
_entity_poly.pdbx_seq_one_letter_code
_entity_poly.pdbx_strand_id
1 'polypeptide(L)'
;MGLFSKLFSKQISFEPNFTLTEYENWLEYLHLGGNDNEWARLKREHNWHFKYDPTDTHLNYEKEMRPIFKKYYSISENIEHLWSELYNSKNYHGLLAKEIEKNCYKALTFYDQLCKVDLKYGEVPLKTNLFKRLALLYERQDEYEKSIEACKKAFTYGIDERKRMMRMIKKAGRTPTAEELKLLNTII
;
A
#
# COMPACT_ATOMS: atom_id res chain seq x y z
N MET A 1 27.29 -11.45 40.56
CA MET A 1 26.19 -10.46 40.62
C MET A 1 25.53 -10.39 39.25
N GLY A 2 24.40 -11.06 39.12
CA GLY A 2 23.66 -11.15 37.86
C GLY A 2 22.81 -9.91 37.67
N LEU A 3 23.07 -9.16 36.60
CA LEU A 3 22.18 -8.11 36.14
C LEU A 3 20.96 -8.79 35.49
N PHE A 4 19.89 -8.90 36.27
CA PHE A 4 18.56 -9.14 35.70
C PHE A 4 18.13 -7.88 34.94
N SER A 5 18.36 -7.86 33.63
CA SER A 5 17.67 -6.92 32.75
C SER A 5 16.19 -7.31 32.80
N LYS A 6 15.39 -6.62 33.59
CA LYS A 6 13.92 -6.62 33.45
C LYS A 6 13.59 -6.13 32.07
N LEU A 7 13.39 -7.05 31.15
CA LEU A 7 12.64 -6.78 29.93
C LEU A 7 11.23 -6.36 30.39
N PHE A 8 11.01 -5.06 30.49
CA PHE A 8 9.66 -4.52 30.57
C PHE A 8 9.02 -4.80 29.22
N SER A 9 8.26 -5.88 29.13
CA SER A 9 7.32 -6.06 28.05
C SER A 9 6.40 -4.83 28.08
N LYS A 10 6.47 -4.02 27.04
CA LYS A 10 5.61 -2.84 26.91
C LYS A 10 4.18 -3.35 26.93
N GLN A 11 3.48 -3.11 28.03
CA GLN A 11 2.08 -3.52 28.14
C GLN A 11 1.30 -2.82 27.05
N ILE A 12 0.72 -3.60 26.14
CA ILE A 12 -0.05 -3.07 25.02
C ILE A 12 -1.39 -2.64 25.59
N SER A 13 -1.72 -1.37 25.43
CA SER A 13 -3.07 -0.89 25.68
C SER A 13 -3.94 -1.27 24.51
N PHE A 14 -4.71 -2.33 24.65
CA PHE A 14 -5.70 -2.77 23.68
C PHE A 14 -7.08 -2.72 24.32
N GLU A 15 -7.98 -1.98 23.71
CA GLU A 15 -9.40 -1.94 24.06
C GLU A 15 -10.19 -2.67 22.99
N PRO A 16 -10.94 -3.73 23.33
CA PRO A 16 -11.77 -4.45 22.39
C PRO A 16 -12.81 -3.55 21.73
N ASN A 17 -12.95 -3.67 20.44
CA ASN A 17 -14.03 -3.03 19.70
C ASN A 17 -15.18 -4.02 19.48
N PHE A 18 -16.27 -3.87 20.24
CA PHE A 18 -17.42 -4.77 20.18
C PHE A 18 -18.28 -4.63 18.91
N THR A 19 -17.95 -3.71 18.00
CA THR A 19 -18.54 -3.68 16.66
C THR A 19 -17.81 -4.62 15.68
N LEU A 20 -16.64 -5.12 16.06
CA LEU A 20 -15.85 -6.07 15.30
C LEU A 20 -16.09 -7.51 15.81
N THR A 21 -15.85 -8.48 14.95
CA THR A 21 -15.82 -9.89 15.35
C THR A 21 -14.65 -10.18 16.27
N GLU A 22 -14.67 -11.30 17.01
CA GLU A 22 -13.55 -11.76 17.83
C GLU A 22 -12.27 -11.92 17.01
N TYR A 23 -12.40 -12.43 15.81
CA TYR A 23 -11.30 -12.60 14.86
C TYR A 23 -10.68 -11.25 14.46
N GLU A 24 -11.49 -10.26 14.14
CA GLU A 24 -11.00 -8.92 13.78
C GLU A 24 -10.33 -8.23 14.96
N ASN A 25 -10.88 -8.36 16.17
CA ASN A 25 -10.23 -7.89 17.38
C ASN A 25 -8.87 -8.57 17.61
N TRP A 26 -8.76 -9.89 17.33
CA TRP A 26 -7.50 -10.61 17.42
C TRP A 26 -6.46 -10.08 16.42
N LEU A 27 -6.86 -9.79 15.17
CA LEU A 27 -5.97 -9.20 14.18
C LEU A 27 -5.49 -7.82 14.60
N GLU A 28 -6.39 -6.96 15.13
CA GLU A 28 -6.02 -5.64 15.65
C GLU A 28 -5.01 -5.76 16.80
N TYR A 29 -5.28 -6.67 17.72
CA TYR A 29 -4.40 -6.94 18.85
C TYR A 29 -3.01 -7.39 18.42
N LEU A 30 -2.92 -8.32 17.46
CA LEU A 30 -1.64 -8.75 16.88
C LEU A 30 -0.90 -7.60 16.20
N HIS A 31 -1.64 -6.73 15.51
CA HIS A 31 -1.07 -5.56 14.83
C HIS A 31 -0.41 -4.58 15.81
N LEU A 32 -0.92 -4.48 17.03
CA LEU A 32 -0.32 -3.69 18.12
C LEU A 32 0.88 -4.37 18.75
N GLY A 33 1.23 -5.58 18.33
CA GLY A 33 2.34 -6.38 18.88
C GLY A 33 1.91 -7.28 20.04
N GLY A 34 0.61 -7.58 20.13
CA GLY A 34 0.05 -8.48 21.16
C GLY A 34 0.61 -9.90 21.10
N ASN A 35 0.52 -10.60 22.20
CA ASN A 35 1.01 -11.96 22.37
C ASN A 35 -0.11 -12.93 22.80
N ASP A 36 0.13 -14.22 22.61
CA ASP A 36 -0.88 -15.26 22.85
C ASP A 36 -1.34 -15.34 24.32
N ASN A 37 -0.48 -15.04 25.30
CA ASN A 37 -0.84 -15.11 26.70
C ASN A 37 -1.82 -14.01 27.10
N GLU A 38 -1.58 -12.78 26.66
CA GLU A 38 -2.50 -11.66 26.89
C GLU A 38 -3.79 -11.83 26.09
N TRP A 39 -3.73 -12.38 24.88
CA TRP A 39 -4.92 -12.70 24.10
C TRP A 39 -5.77 -13.77 24.81
N ALA A 40 -5.16 -14.79 25.38
CA ALA A 40 -5.86 -15.79 26.17
C ALA A 40 -6.55 -15.19 27.43
N ARG A 41 -5.97 -14.13 28.02
CA ARG A 41 -6.60 -13.37 29.11
C ARG A 41 -7.82 -12.60 28.61
N LEU A 42 -7.67 -11.83 27.52
CA LEU A 42 -8.75 -11.06 26.90
C LEU A 42 -9.95 -11.94 26.51
N LYS A 43 -9.67 -13.12 25.93
CA LYS A 43 -10.73 -14.08 25.61
C LYS A 43 -11.53 -14.50 26.84
N ARG A 44 -10.89 -14.77 27.97
CA ARG A 44 -11.58 -15.13 29.22
C ARG A 44 -12.40 -13.96 29.77
N GLU A 45 -11.82 -12.75 29.77
CA GLU A 45 -12.48 -11.54 30.26
C GLU A 45 -13.76 -11.19 29.49
N HIS A 46 -13.76 -11.44 28.16
CA HIS A 46 -14.86 -11.09 27.27
C HIS A 46 -15.71 -12.27 26.82
N ASN A 47 -15.46 -13.47 27.36
CA ASN A 47 -16.11 -14.72 26.95
C ASN A 47 -16.00 -14.99 25.45
N TRP A 48 -14.84 -14.73 24.87
CA TRP A 48 -14.56 -14.97 23.46
C TRP A 48 -14.08 -16.40 23.22
N HIS A 49 -14.48 -16.96 22.06
CA HIS A 49 -14.23 -18.36 21.71
C HIS A 49 -13.35 -18.53 20.47
N PHE A 50 -13.02 -17.45 19.75
CA PHE A 50 -12.19 -17.54 18.57
C PHE A 50 -10.88 -18.29 18.84
N LYS A 51 -10.61 -19.27 17.98
CA LYS A 51 -9.38 -20.06 18.00
C LYS A 51 -8.74 -19.96 16.61
N TYR A 52 -7.53 -19.43 16.56
CA TYR A 52 -6.78 -19.38 15.31
C TYR A 52 -6.41 -20.80 14.87
N ASP A 53 -6.74 -21.14 13.62
CA ASP A 53 -6.31 -22.36 12.96
C ASP A 53 -5.16 -22.03 11.99
N PRO A 54 -3.92 -22.48 12.27
CA PRO A 54 -2.79 -22.23 11.38
C PRO A 54 -2.87 -22.91 10.03
N THR A 55 -3.82 -23.86 9.84
CA THR A 55 -4.06 -24.50 8.54
C THR A 55 -5.08 -23.74 7.68
N ASP A 56 -5.81 -22.80 8.26
CA ASP A 56 -6.77 -21.97 7.53
C ASP A 56 -6.04 -20.95 6.66
N THR A 57 -6.06 -21.18 5.36
CA THR A 57 -5.39 -20.34 4.36
C THR A 57 -5.94 -18.91 4.34
N HIS A 58 -7.27 -18.75 4.51
CA HIS A 58 -7.91 -17.44 4.53
C HIS A 58 -7.50 -16.62 5.75
N LEU A 59 -7.49 -17.23 6.94
CA LEU A 59 -7.02 -16.56 8.16
C LEU A 59 -5.55 -16.15 8.05
N ASN A 60 -4.72 -16.99 7.45
CA ASN A 60 -3.30 -16.68 7.22
C ASN A 60 -3.12 -15.52 6.24
N TYR A 61 -3.89 -15.51 5.15
CA TYR A 61 -3.90 -14.40 4.18
C TYR A 61 -4.27 -13.09 4.86
N GLU A 62 -5.40 -13.03 5.56
CA GLU A 62 -5.87 -11.83 6.27
C GLU A 62 -4.84 -11.33 7.30
N LYS A 63 -4.23 -12.25 8.06
CA LYS A 63 -3.19 -11.93 9.05
C LYS A 63 -1.98 -11.25 8.44
N GLU A 64 -1.53 -11.70 7.26
CA GLU A 64 -0.39 -11.10 6.56
C GLU A 64 -0.78 -9.81 5.83
N MET A 65 -1.91 -9.80 5.15
CA MET A 65 -2.35 -8.73 4.29
C MET A 65 -2.83 -7.48 5.05
N ARG A 66 -3.68 -7.66 6.07
CA ARG A 66 -4.40 -6.57 6.74
C ARG A 66 -3.50 -5.46 7.32
N PRO A 67 -2.38 -5.74 8.02
CA PRO A 67 -1.48 -4.70 8.53
C PRO A 67 -0.79 -3.89 7.43
N ILE A 68 -0.50 -4.52 6.29
CA ILE A 68 0.09 -3.86 5.13
C ILE A 68 -0.97 -2.99 4.45
N PHE A 69 -2.17 -3.55 4.25
CA PHE A 69 -3.32 -2.88 3.64
C PHE A 69 -3.71 -1.60 4.38
N LYS A 70 -3.76 -1.63 5.72
CA LYS A 70 -4.06 -0.44 6.53
C LYS A 70 -3.07 0.69 6.28
N LYS A 71 -1.78 0.38 6.24
CA LYS A 71 -0.72 1.38 5.97
C LYS A 71 -0.84 1.91 4.55
N TYR A 72 -1.03 1.03 3.57
CA TYR A 72 -1.24 1.40 2.18
C TYR A 72 -2.46 2.30 2.02
N TYR A 73 -3.61 1.88 2.56
CA TYR A 73 -4.87 2.59 2.42
C TYR A 73 -4.83 3.98 3.04
N SER A 74 -4.33 4.11 4.28
CA SER A 74 -4.19 5.40 4.96
C SER A 74 -3.34 6.40 4.17
N ILE A 75 -2.22 5.94 3.57
CA ILE A 75 -1.39 6.83 2.75
C ILE A 75 -2.09 7.15 1.42
N SER A 76 -2.75 6.17 0.80
CA SER A 76 -3.44 6.37 -0.48
C SER A 76 -4.62 7.34 -0.34
N GLU A 77 -5.38 7.27 0.74
CA GLU A 77 -6.45 8.21 1.06
C GLU A 77 -5.90 9.63 1.26
N ASN A 78 -4.81 9.76 2.01
CA ASN A 78 -4.14 11.06 2.17
C ASN A 78 -3.63 11.63 0.83
N ILE A 79 -3.10 10.79 -0.07
CA ILE A 79 -2.71 11.23 -1.42
C ILE A 79 -3.90 11.81 -2.20
N GLU A 80 -5.07 11.17 -2.14
CA GLU A 80 -6.26 11.68 -2.83
C GLU A 80 -6.73 13.03 -2.27
N HIS A 81 -6.65 13.20 -0.95
CA HIS A 81 -6.95 14.48 -0.30
C HIS A 81 -5.96 15.57 -0.76
N LEU A 82 -4.66 15.34 -0.62
CA LEU A 82 -3.61 16.27 -1.06
C LEU A 82 -3.68 16.55 -2.57
N TRP A 83 -4.06 15.55 -3.37
CA TRP A 83 -4.25 15.73 -4.81
C TRP A 83 -5.39 16.69 -5.13
N SER A 84 -6.49 16.64 -4.39
CA SER A 84 -7.61 17.58 -4.53
C SER A 84 -7.17 19.02 -4.28
N GLU A 85 -6.38 19.24 -3.23
CA GLU A 85 -5.81 20.57 -2.90
C GLU A 85 -4.82 21.05 -3.99
N LEU A 86 -3.94 20.14 -4.45
CA LEU A 86 -2.98 20.44 -5.52
C LEU A 86 -3.69 20.82 -6.82
N TYR A 87 -4.76 20.11 -7.17
CA TYR A 87 -5.55 20.39 -8.37
C TYR A 87 -6.19 21.77 -8.32
N ASN A 88 -6.64 22.22 -7.16
CA ASN A 88 -7.24 23.53 -6.96
C ASN A 88 -6.17 24.65 -7.00
N SER A 89 -5.02 24.45 -6.35
CA SER A 89 -3.94 25.45 -6.30
C SER A 89 -3.14 25.56 -7.59
N LYS A 90 -3.10 24.47 -8.39
CA LYS A 90 -2.29 24.33 -9.63
C LYS A 90 -0.78 24.57 -9.44
N ASN A 91 -0.30 24.58 -8.20
CA ASN A 91 1.12 24.78 -7.90
C ASN A 91 1.88 23.43 -7.90
N TYR A 92 2.06 22.88 -9.10
CA TYR A 92 2.68 21.56 -9.29
C TYR A 92 4.19 21.51 -8.96
N HIS A 93 4.85 22.63 -8.68
CA HIS A 93 6.26 22.71 -8.29
C HIS A 93 6.46 23.02 -6.79
N GLY A 94 5.35 23.20 -6.05
CA GLY A 94 5.36 23.57 -4.63
C GLY A 94 5.64 22.39 -3.68
N LEU A 95 5.58 22.68 -2.38
CA LEU A 95 5.80 21.71 -1.31
C LEU A 95 4.75 20.58 -1.34
N LEU A 96 3.50 20.92 -1.62
CA LEU A 96 2.39 19.96 -1.71
C LEU A 96 2.64 18.90 -2.78
N ALA A 97 3.14 19.31 -3.96
CA ALA A 97 3.50 18.39 -5.03
C ALA A 97 4.62 17.42 -4.61
N LYS A 98 5.64 17.90 -3.92
CA LYS A 98 6.73 17.07 -3.37
C LYS A 98 6.23 16.09 -2.30
N GLU A 99 5.28 16.51 -1.48
CA GLU A 99 4.67 15.66 -0.46
C GLU A 99 3.86 14.53 -1.11
N ILE A 100 3.06 14.83 -2.13
CA ILE A 100 2.33 13.82 -2.91
C ILE A 100 3.30 12.83 -3.54
N GLU A 101 4.35 13.30 -4.19
CA GLU A 101 5.38 12.44 -4.78
C GLU A 101 5.98 11.48 -3.76
N LYS A 102 6.42 12.01 -2.60
CA LYS A 102 6.96 11.23 -1.49
C LYS A 102 5.97 10.18 -0.98
N ASN A 103 4.71 10.57 -0.79
CA ASN A 103 3.67 9.67 -0.30
C ASN A 103 3.32 8.61 -1.33
N CYS A 104 3.31 8.92 -2.64
CA CYS A 104 3.14 7.93 -3.69
C CYS A 104 4.24 6.85 -3.63
N TYR A 105 5.51 7.23 -3.54
CA TYR A 105 6.60 6.26 -3.42
C TYR A 105 6.49 5.43 -2.13
N LYS A 106 6.14 6.06 -1.00
CA LYS A 106 5.92 5.33 0.25
C LYS A 106 4.76 4.33 0.13
N ALA A 107 3.65 4.73 -0.48
CA ALA A 107 2.52 3.83 -0.71
C ALA A 107 2.88 2.68 -1.66
N LEU A 108 3.69 2.94 -2.70
CA LEU A 108 4.15 1.91 -3.63
C LEU A 108 5.00 0.83 -2.95
N THR A 109 5.74 1.14 -1.87
CA THR A 109 6.47 0.11 -1.11
C THR A 109 5.52 -0.85 -0.39
N PHE A 110 4.39 -0.36 0.11
CA PHE A 110 3.35 -1.21 0.70
C PHE A 110 2.55 -1.95 -0.35
N TYR A 111 2.27 -1.30 -1.48
CA TYR A 111 1.60 -1.94 -2.61
C TYR A 111 2.38 -3.15 -3.15
N ASP A 112 3.71 -3.02 -3.28
CA ASP A 112 4.57 -4.14 -3.68
C ASP A 112 4.49 -5.31 -2.67
N GLN A 113 4.41 -5.01 -1.36
CA GLN A 113 4.22 -6.03 -0.33
C GLN A 113 2.84 -6.68 -0.43
N LEU A 114 1.76 -5.90 -0.67
CA LEU A 114 0.42 -6.45 -0.89
C LEU A 114 0.39 -7.40 -2.07
N CYS A 115 0.94 -6.99 -3.22
CA CYS A 115 1.01 -7.84 -4.41
C CYS A 115 1.73 -9.17 -4.14
N LYS A 116 2.80 -9.16 -3.31
CA LYS A 116 3.51 -10.38 -2.93
C LYS A 116 2.67 -11.29 -2.04
N VAL A 117 1.92 -10.73 -1.10
CA VAL A 117 0.99 -11.50 -0.27
C VAL A 117 -0.14 -12.07 -1.12
N ASP A 118 -0.78 -11.26 -1.98
CA ASP A 118 -1.84 -11.73 -2.88
C ASP A 118 -1.35 -12.92 -3.72
N LEU A 119 -0.22 -12.77 -4.40
CA LEU A 119 0.35 -13.84 -5.24
C LEU A 119 0.72 -15.09 -4.44
N LYS A 120 1.21 -14.95 -3.20
CA LYS A 120 1.53 -16.07 -2.30
C LYS A 120 0.30 -16.93 -2.01
N TYR A 121 -0.86 -16.30 -1.91
CA TYR A 121 -2.13 -16.96 -1.58
C TYR A 121 -3.01 -17.25 -2.81
N GLY A 122 -2.52 -16.94 -4.02
CA GLY A 122 -3.24 -17.18 -5.27
C GLY A 122 -4.33 -16.15 -5.56
N GLU A 123 -4.28 -15.00 -4.87
CA GLU A 123 -5.20 -13.89 -5.09
C GLU A 123 -4.72 -12.97 -6.21
N VAL A 124 -5.67 -12.23 -6.79
CA VAL A 124 -5.37 -11.25 -7.85
C VAL A 124 -5.03 -9.90 -7.20
N PRO A 125 -3.83 -9.35 -7.46
CA PRO A 125 -3.44 -8.07 -6.87
C PRO A 125 -4.43 -6.93 -7.15
N LEU A 126 -4.72 -6.15 -6.11
CA LEU A 126 -5.56 -4.97 -6.21
C LEU A 126 -4.93 -3.94 -7.17
N LYS A 127 -5.72 -3.36 -8.06
CA LYS A 127 -5.24 -2.27 -8.93
C LYS A 127 -5.09 -0.98 -8.13
N THR A 128 -3.99 -0.25 -8.39
CA THR A 128 -3.69 1.03 -7.74
C THR A 128 -3.71 2.21 -8.73
N ASN A 129 -4.09 3.39 -8.23
CA ASN A 129 -4.00 4.65 -8.97
C ASN A 129 -2.68 5.40 -8.76
N LEU A 130 -1.75 4.89 -7.94
CA LEU A 130 -0.53 5.59 -7.57
C LEU A 130 0.36 5.93 -8.76
N PHE A 131 0.54 4.99 -9.69
CA PHE A 131 1.30 5.22 -10.91
C PHE A 131 0.68 6.32 -11.77
N LYS A 132 -0.67 6.32 -11.88
CA LYS A 132 -1.41 7.36 -12.58
C LYS A 132 -1.22 8.74 -11.92
N ARG A 133 -1.21 8.79 -10.57
CA ARG A 133 -0.97 10.04 -9.83
C ARG A 133 0.44 10.57 -10.07
N LEU A 134 1.47 9.72 -9.98
CA LEU A 134 2.85 10.10 -10.29
C LEU A 134 3.01 10.56 -11.74
N ALA A 135 2.48 9.80 -12.70
CA ALA A 135 2.59 10.16 -14.11
C ALA A 135 1.88 11.49 -14.43
N LEU A 136 0.73 11.76 -13.80
CA LEU A 136 0.03 13.04 -13.92
C LEU A 136 0.81 14.19 -13.28
N LEU A 137 1.40 13.97 -12.12
CA LEU A 137 2.21 14.96 -11.42
C LEU A 137 3.39 15.39 -12.29
N TYR A 138 4.17 14.42 -12.78
CA TYR A 138 5.31 14.68 -13.67
C TYR A 138 4.88 15.31 -15.01
N GLU A 139 3.73 14.92 -15.58
CA GLU A 139 3.18 15.58 -16.76
C GLU A 139 2.91 17.07 -16.52
N ARG A 140 2.42 17.45 -15.33
CA ARG A 140 2.14 18.84 -14.93
C ARG A 140 3.38 19.65 -14.57
N GLN A 141 4.48 18.96 -14.30
CA GLN A 141 5.81 19.54 -14.04
C GLN A 141 6.66 19.63 -15.31
N ASP A 142 6.13 19.22 -16.46
CA ASP A 142 6.85 19.07 -17.73
C ASP A 142 8.05 18.09 -17.66
N GLU A 143 8.05 17.22 -16.64
CA GLU A 143 9.03 16.14 -16.44
C GLU A 143 8.59 14.86 -17.19
N TYR A 144 8.50 14.95 -18.53
CA TYR A 144 7.89 13.91 -19.35
C TYR A 144 8.58 12.56 -19.25
N GLU A 145 9.92 12.52 -19.12
CA GLU A 145 10.65 11.26 -18.96
C GLU A 145 10.30 10.55 -17.63
N LYS A 146 10.16 11.28 -16.52
CA LYS A 146 9.71 10.69 -15.27
C LYS A 146 8.26 10.18 -15.36
N SER A 147 7.41 10.89 -16.10
CA SER A 147 6.05 10.42 -16.38
C SER A 147 6.04 9.11 -17.17
N ILE A 148 6.92 8.98 -18.18
CA ILE A 148 7.11 7.76 -18.97
C ILE A 148 7.57 6.61 -18.06
N GLU A 149 8.56 6.85 -17.19
CA GLU A 149 9.05 5.84 -16.25
C GLU A 149 7.96 5.39 -15.27
N ALA A 150 7.11 6.29 -14.79
CA ALA A 150 5.95 5.92 -13.97
C ALA A 150 4.97 5.03 -14.74
N CYS A 151 4.71 5.32 -16.01
CA CYS A 151 3.89 4.47 -16.90
C CYS A 151 4.54 3.10 -17.12
N LYS A 152 5.85 3.03 -17.40
CA LYS A 152 6.59 1.77 -17.56
C LYS A 152 6.48 0.90 -16.30
N LYS A 153 6.66 1.52 -15.13
CA LYS A 153 6.48 0.81 -13.85
C LYS A 153 5.06 0.28 -13.67
N ALA A 154 4.02 1.01 -14.08
CA ALA A 154 2.65 0.54 -14.03
C ALA A 154 2.45 -0.79 -14.79
N PHE A 155 3.12 -0.95 -15.95
CA PHE A 155 3.06 -2.19 -16.72
C PHE A 155 3.58 -3.42 -15.98
N THR A 156 4.61 -3.28 -15.14
CA THR A 156 5.12 -4.42 -14.35
C THR A 156 4.09 -4.97 -13.37
N TYR A 157 3.03 -4.20 -13.09
CA TYR A 157 1.90 -4.58 -12.25
C TYR A 157 0.60 -4.83 -13.05
N GLY A 158 0.71 -5.00 -14.37
CA GLY A 158 -0.46 -5.24 -15.24
C GLY A 158 -1.41 -4.03 -15.37
N ILE A 159 -0.94 -2.81 -15.09
CA ILE A 159 -1.74 -1.58 -15.17
C ILE A 159 -1.47 -0.89 -16.52
N ASP A 160 -2.51 -0.72 -17.33
CA ASP A 160 -2.40 -0.15 -18.67
C ASP A 160 -2.33 1.39 -18.67
N GLU A 161 -1.15 1.94 -18.90
CA GLU A 161 -0.92 3.38 -19.08
C GLU A 161 -0.35 3.71 -20.48
N ARG A 162 -0.58 2.85 -21.50
CA ARG A 162 -0.05 3.02 -22.88
C ARG A 162 -0.41 4.37 -23.50
N LYS A 163 -1.68 4.76 -23.39
CA LYS A 163 -2.16 6.03 -23.98
C LYS A 163 -1.42 7.24 -23.38
N ARG A 164 -1.15 7.19 -22.07
CA ARG A 164 -0.39 8.24 -21.41
C ARG A 164 1.08 8.22 -21.82
N MET A 165 1.70 7.05 -21.80
CA MET A 165 3.10 6.88 -22.19
C MET A 165 3.34 7.44 -23.61
N MET A 166 2.52 7.08 -24.60
CA MET A 166 2.61 7.62 -25.95
C MET A 166 2.48 9.14 -25.99
N ARG A 167 1.54 9.70 -25.25
CA ARG A 167 1.36 11.15 -25.17
C ARG A 167 2.60 11.84 -24.58
N MET A 168 3.22 11.25 -23.55
CA MET A 168 4.41 11.80 -22.91
C MET A 168 5.64 11.71 -23.81
N ILE A 169 5.83 10.61 -24.52
CA ILE A 169 6.90 10.46 -25.52
C ILE A 169 6.79 11.56 -26.60
N LYS A 170 5.54 11.81 -27.09
CA LYS A 170 5.30 12.88 -28.04
C LYS A 170 5.62 14.27 -27.46
N LYS A 171 5.24 14.53 -26.19
CA LYS A 171 5.54 15.79 -25.50
C LYS A 171 7.04 15.97 -25.25
N ALA A 172 7.77 14.89 -25.01
CA ALA A 172 9.23 14.88 -24.89
C ALA A 172 9.95 15.13 -26.22
N GLY A 173 9.21 15.22 -27.34
CA GLY A 173 9.75 15.53 -28.67
C GLY A 173 10.63 14.42 -29.25
N ARG A 174 10.46 13.17 -28.84
CA ARG A 174 11.26 12.02 -29.28
C ARG A 174 10.42 10.87 -29.83
N THR A 175 11.08 9.92 -30.44
CA THR A 175 10.48 8.64 -30.82
C THR A 175 10.55 7.63 -29.65
N PRO A 176 9.63 6.64 -29.59
CA PRO A 176 9.70 5.57 -28.61
C PRO A 176 11.00 4.75 -28.73
N THR A 177 11.55 4.34 -27.59
CA THR A 177 12.65 3.36 -27.57
C THR A 177 12.15 1.96 -27.94
N ALA A 178 13.08 1.01 -28.23
CA ALA A 178 12.71 -0.37 -28.53
C ALA A 178 11.95 -1.03 -27.36
N GLU A 179 12.33 -0.74 -26.10
CA GLU A 179 11.64 -1.22 -24.90
C GLU A 179 10.22 -0.66 -24.82
N GLU A 180 10.06 0.65 -25.04
CA GLU A 180 8.74 1.31 -25.02
C GLU A 180 7.83 0.79 -26.11
N LEU A 181 8.35 0.57 -27.33
CA LEU A 181 7.59 -0.06 -28.42
C LEU A 181 7.10 -1.46 -28.05
N LYS A 182 7.95 -2.25 -27.38
CA LYS A 182 7.56 -3.58 -26.90
C LYS A 182 6.38 -3.47 -25.92
N LEU A 183 6.46 -2.58 -24.92
CA LEU A 183 5.38 -2.36 -23.95
C LEU A 183 4.10 -1.86 -24.62
N LEU A 184 4.21 -0.93 -25.57
CA LEU A 184 3.06 -0.38 -26.29
C LEU A 184 2.30 -1.43 -27.12
N ASN A 185 3.00 -2.47 -27.59
CA ASN A 185 2.43 -3.55 -28.41
C ASN A 185 2.03 -4.79 -27.58
N THR A 186 2.31 -4.80 -26.26
CA THR A 186 1.93 -5.92 -25.39
C THR A 186 0.42 -5.93 -25.14
N ILE A 187 -0.21 -7.10 -25.25
CA ILE A 187 -1.62 -7.32 -24.85
C ILE A 187 -1.61 -7.54 -23.33
N ILE A 188 -2.33 -6.71 -22.58
CA ILE A 188 -2.51 -6.80 -21.12
C ILE A 188 -3.91 -7.35 -20.84
#